data_7e42ff725b9af0974a9a03465a01af62
#
_entry.id   7e42ff725b9af0974a9a03465a01af62
#
_cell.length_a   1.000
_cell.length_b   1.000
_cell.length_c   1.000
_cell.angle_alpha   90.00
_cell.angle_beta   90.00
_cell.angle_gamma   90.00
#
_symmetry.space_group_name_H-M   'P 1'
#
loop_
_entity.id
_entity.type
_entity.pdbx_description
1 polymer ?
#
loop_
_entity_poly.entity_id
_entity_poly.type
_entity_poly.pdbx_seq_one_letter_code
_entity_poly.pdbx_strand_id
1 'polypeptide(L)'
;MKKTHVSALGIVVMLLVTNLEARAAGCDPIGNVRFICDQIGPEDLVVVSGSEWVLSSGMAANGAIRLINLRDKTTTVLFPSAASKERPNKKIYDSCPGPIGSEGDKFRAHGLYLRPGPNAVHTLYVVHHGDRESIEVFEFDARPKPPTLTWIGCAVAPDPIGLNSVVGLPDGGFITTNFSPRNGDAAARARMMAGENNGEVWEWHTTTGWKIVPGSESAGPNGLEISKDSKWLYIGGWGSQSLIRLSLGQTPIKKDSVPVGFRVDNLRWAPGGTLLAAGQGGTAPSQTSNVVKVDPATLKFQELVRHPSIEGFGVTTVAIQIGKELWLGSVRGDRIAIFPLLTR
;
A
#
# COMPACT_ATOMS: atom_id res chain seq x y z
N MET A 1 21.05 -9.54 85.35
CA MET A 1 20.29 -8.88 84.31
C MET A 1 20.73 -9.44 82.95
N LYS A 2 19.95 -10.38 82.37
CA LYS A 2 20.25 -11.01 81.07
C LYS A 2 19.47 -10.20 79.99
N LYS A 3 20.20 -9.66 78.99
CA LYS A 3 19.64 -9.03 77.84
C LYS A 3 19.41 -10.06 76.72
N THR A 4 18.18 -10.31 76.35
CA THR A 4 17.77 -11.13 75.21
C THR A 4 17.78 -10.29 73.94
N HIS A 5 18.56 -10.66 72.92
CA HIS A 5 18.52 -10.10 71.59
C HIS A 5 17.49 -10.86 70.78
N VAL A 6 16.48 -10.18 70.26
CA VAL A 6 15.53 -10.68 69.31
C VAL A 6 16.02 -10.26 67.91
N SER A 7 16.44 -11.23 67.10
CA SER A 7 16.74 -11.00 65.68
C SER A 7 15.46 -11.08 64.85
N ALA A 8 15.10 -9.98 64.21
CA ALA A 8 14.00 -9.94 63.23
C ALA A 8 14.51 -10.38 61.84
N LEU A 9 14.00 -11.50 61.37
CA LEU A 9 14.26 -12.02 60.01
C LEU A 9 13.32 -11.33 59.04
N GLY A 10 13.81 -10.39 58.24
CA GLY A 10 13.05 -9.73 57.19
C GLY A 10 12.90 -10.62 55.94
N ILE A 11 11.67 -11.02 55.66
CA ILE A 11 11.34 -11.74 54.41
C ILE A 11 11.17 -10.70 53.32
N VAL A 12 12.10 -10.65 52.35
CA VAL A 12 11.94 -9.86 51.12
C VAL A 12 11.09 -10.65 50.14
N VAL A 13 9.83 -10.27 49.99
CA VAL A 13 8.97 -10.81 48.95
C VAL A 13 9.29 -10.06 47.64
N MET A 14 9.99 -10.75 46.74
CA MET A 14 10.26 -10.25 45.37
C MET A 14 8.99 -10.42 44.51
N LEU A 15 8.22 -9.35 44.33
CA LEU A 15 7.10 -9.32 43.42
C LEU A 15 7.63 -9.34 41.98
N LEU A 16 7.53 -10.50 41.33
CA LEU A 16 7.68 -10.62 39.88
C LEU A 16 6.51 -9.89 39.23
N VAL A 17 6.72 -8.65 38.77
CA VAL A 17 5.81 -7.93 37.92
C VAL A 17 5.94 -8.54 36.53
N THR A 18 5.09 -9.49 36.17
CA THR A 18 4.89 -9.92 34.79
C THR A 18 4.18 -8.78 34.07
N ASN A 19 4.89 -8.06 33.21
CA ASN A 19 4.26 -7.17 32.25
C ASN A 19 3.42 -8.02 31.30
N LEU A 20 2.15 -8.22 31.60
CA LEU A 20 1.14 -8.56 30.61
C LEU A 20 0.95 -7.30 29.76
N GLU A 21 1.60 -7.26 28.59
CA GLU A 21 1.19 -6.35 27.55
C GLU A 21 -0.30 -6.63 27.28
N ALA A 22 -1.16 -5.64 27.53
CA ALA A 22 -2.58 -5.71 27.20
C ALA A 22 -2.67 -5.80 25.66
N ARG A 23 -2.83 -7.02 25.13
CA ARG A 23 -3.16 -7.22 23.71
C ARG A 23 -4.48 -6.51 23.44
N ALA A 24 -4.51 -5.69 22.40
CA ALA A 24 -5.74 -5.05 21.95
C ALA A 24 -6.83 -6.12 21.76
N ALA A 25 -7.99 -5.91 22.32
CA ALA A 25 -9.13 -6.84 22.23
C ALA A 25 -9.43 -7.12 20.76
N GLY A 26 -9.45 -8.39 20.36
CA GLY A 26 -9.76 -8.81 18.98
C GLY A 26 -8.55 -8.99 18.05
N CYS A 27 -7.30 -8.98 18.56
CA CYS A 27 -6.09 -9.28 17.77
C CYS A 27 -5.65 -10.75 17.80
N ASP A 28 -6.49 -11.62 18.34
CA ASP A 28 -6.20 -13.05 18.40
C ASP A 28 -6.24 -13.70 17.01
N PRO A 29 -5.40 -14.70 16.75
CA PRO A 29 -5.42 -15.44 15.51
C PRO A 29 -6.78 -16.09 15.23
N ILE A 30 -7.20 -16.12 13.97
CA ILE A 30 -8.38 -16.84 13.50
C ILE A 30 -7.90 -18.02 12.65
N GLY A 31 -7.99 -19.24 13.17
CA GLY A 31 -7.38 -20.39 12.53
C GLY A 31 -5.86 -20.21 12.38
N ASN A 32 -5.38 -20.24 11.15
CA ASN A 32 -3.97 -20.02 10.81
C ASN A 32 -3.62 -18.58 10.40
N VAL A 33 -4.59 -17.67 10.44
CA VAL A 33 -4.42 -16.26 10.11
C VAL A 33 -4.04 -15.49 11.37
N ARG A 34 -2.91 -14.77 11.33
CA ARG A 34 -2.45 -13.87 12.39
C ARG A 34 -2.64 -12.42 11.97
N PHE A 35 -2.53 -11.48 12.91
CA PHE A 35 -2.79 -10.07 12.65
C PHE A 35 -1.70 -9.17 13.19
N ILE A 36 -1.53 -8.02 12.53
CA ILE A 36 -0.85 -6.82 13.05
C ILE A 36 -1.94 -5.78 13.21
N CYS A 37 -2.36 -5.54 14.44
CA CYS A 37 -3.48 -4.67 14.77
C CYS A 37 -3.08 -3.19 14.93
N ASP A 38 -4.04 -2.35 15.36
CA ASP A 38 -3.85 -0.91 15.55
C ASP A 38 -3.45 -0.16 14.28
N GLN A 39 -3.92 -0.68 13.13
CA GLN A 39 -3.82 0.00 11.85
C GLN A 39 -5.04 0.90 11.62
N ILE A 40 -4.95 1.80 10.63
CA ILE A 40 -6.07 2.66 10.21
C ILE A 40 -6.16 2.56 8.69
N GLY A 41 -7.01 1.66 8.18
CA GLY A 41 -7.19 1.43 6.76
C GLY A 41 -5.86 1.15 6.04
N PRO A 42 -5.11 0.08 6.41
CA PRO A 42 -3.83 -0.26 5.79
C PRO A 42 -4.05 -0.75 4.36
N GLU A 43 -4.35 0.20 3.47
CA GLU A 43 -4.82 -0.10 2.12
C GLU A 43 -3.70 -0.65 1.25
N ASP A 44 -2.48 -0.11 1.39
CA ASP A 44 -1.33 -0.51 0.60
C ASP A 44 -0.10 -0.80 1.47
N LEU A 45 0.71 -1.77 1.01
CA LEU A 45 1.91 -2.25 1.70
C LEU A 45 3.09 -2.30 0.72
N VAL A 46 4.26 -1.82 1.16
CA VAL A 46 5.50 -1.87 0.39
C VAL A 46 6.65 -2.38 1.23
N VAL A 47 7.34 -3.42 0.75
CA VAL A 47 8.55 -3.95 1.40
C VAL A 47 9.73 -3.02 1.13
N VAL A 48 10.47 -2.64 2.16
CA VAL A 48 11.75 -1.95 2.01
C VAL A 48 12.84 -3.00 1.78
N SER A 49 13.19 -3.21 0.52
CA SER A 49 14.11 -4.27 0.11
C SER A 49 15.45 -4.23 0.86
N GLY A 50 15.93 -5.40 1.31
CA GLY A 50 17.20 -5.52 2.05
C GLY A 50 17.16 -4.98 3.47
N SER A 51 15.97 -4.71 4.01
CA SER A 51 15.78 -4.20 5.37
C SER A 51 14.78 -5.04 6.18
N GLU A 52 14.57 -4.63 7.44
CA GLU A 52 13.58 -5.22 8.35
C GLU A 52 12.26 -4.41 8.39
N TRP A 53 11.92 -3.69 7.31
CA TRP A 53 10.82 -2.74 7.32
C TRP A 53 9.80 -2.96 6.21
N VAL A 54 8.54 -2.68 6.53
CA VAL A 54 7.41 -2.54 5.60
C VAL A 54 6.79 -1.17 5.81
N LEU A 55 6.48 -0.47 4.72
CA LEU A 55 5.65 0.74 4.74
C LEU A 55 4.20 0.35 4.53
N SER A 56 3.31 0.99 5.27
CA SER A 56 1.86 0.87 5.14
C SER A 56 1.23 2.24 4.93
N SER A 57 0.31 2.35 4.00
CA SER A 57 -0.57 3.51 3.86
C SER A 57 -1.75 3.44 4.84
N GLY A 58 -2.41 4.58 5.05
CA GLY A 58 -3.67 4.68 5.78
C GLY A 58 -4.66 5.55 5.01
N MET A 59 -5.66 4.92 4.37
CA MET A 59 -6.61 5.63 3.50
C MET A 59 -7.82 6.20 4.25
N ALA A 60 -7.92 6.02 5.56
CA ALA A 60 -9.01 6.55 6.37
C ALA A 60 -8.77 8.01 6.80
N ALA A 61 -9.78 8.61 7.40
CA ALA A 61 -9.62 9.85 8.16
C ALA A 61 -8.50 9.69 9.20
N ASN A 62 -7.66 10.70 9.36
CA ASN A 62 -6.43 10.63 10.15
C ASN A 62 -5.46 9.54 9.66
N GLY A 63 -5.46 9.28 8.37
CA GLY A 63 -4.54 8.36 7.72
C GLY A 63 -3.09 8.78 7.90
N ALA A 64 -2.18 7.84 7.71
CA ALA A 64 -0.76 8.07 7.91
C ALA A 64 0.07 7.12 7.04
N ILE A 65 1.33 7.47 6.83
CA ILE A 65 2.35 6.52 6.42
C ILE A 65 2.93 5.90 7.68
N ARG A 66 2.87 4.58 7.78
CA ARG A 66 3.37 3.82 8.91
C ARG A 66 4.54 2.95 8.51
N LEU A 67 5.42 2.71 9.46
CA LEU A 67 6.56 1.80 9.37
C LEU A 67 6.31 0.61 10.29
N ILE A 68 6.43 -0.59 9.75
CA ILE A 68 6.21 -1.85 10.47
C ILE A 68 7.52 -2.62 10.51
N ASN A 69 7.96 -3.01 11.70
CA ASN A 69 9.13 -3.86 11.87
C ASN A 69 8.78 -5.33 11.58
N LEU A 70 9.58 -5.99 10.73
CA LEU A 70 9.36 -7.40 10.35
C LEU A 70 9.57 -8.39 11.48
N ARG A 71 10.37 -8.06 12.51
CA ARG A 71 10.72 -8.99 13.60
C ARG A 71 9.63 -9.04 14.67
N ASP A 72 9.33 -7.88 15.25
CA ASP A 72 8.44 -7.76 16.40
C ASP A 72 7.03 -7.26 16.04
N LYS A 73 6.80 -6.90 14.77
CA LYS A 73 5.53 -6.38 14.23
C LYS A 73 5.09 -5.03 14.84
N THR A 74 6.01 -4.33 15.50
CA THR A 74 5.73 -2.99 16.01
C THR A 74 5.47 -2.01 14.86
N THR A 75 4.54 -1.09 15.08
CA THR A 75 4.13 -0.08 14.10
C THR A 75 4.45 1.31 14.61
N THR A 76 5.07 2.16 13.78
CA THR A 76 5.39 3.55 14.08
C THR A 76 4.83 4.46 12.99
N VAL A 77 4.24 5.59 13.36
CA VAL A 77 3.82 6.62 12.40
C VAL A 77 5.04 7.40 11.94
N LEU A 78 5.26 7.45 10.61
CA LEU A 78 6.31 8.26 10.00
C LEU A 78 5.81 9.64 9.58
N PHE A 79 4.60 9.70 8.99
CA PHE A 79 4.02 10.95 8.48
C PHE A 79 2.48 10.87 8.49
N PRO A 80 1.76 11.94 8.88
CA PRO A 80 2.31 13.14 9.54
C PRO A 80 2.73 12.86 10.98
N SER A 81 3.77 13.54 11.45
CA SER A 81 4.26 13.43 12.82
C SER A 81 4.96 14.74 13.24
N ALA A 82 5.15 14.95 14.53
CA ALA A 82 5.90 16.10 15.04
C ALA A 82 7.38 16.10 14.58
N ALA A 83 7.90 14.94 14.15
CA ALA A 83 9.26 14.78 13.62
C ALA A 83 9.31 14.86 12.09
N SER A 84 8.20 15.16 11.41
CA SER A 84 8.13 15.28 9.95
C SER A 84 9.11 16.35 9.46
N LYS A 85 9.89 15.98 8.45
CA LYS A 85 10.88 16.85 7.84
C LYS A 85 10.42 17.26 6.44
N GLU A 86 10.81 18.46 6.04
CA GLU A 86 10.51 19.01 4.72
C GLU A 86 11.78 19.57 4.08
N ARG A 87 11.96 19.25 2.81
CA ARG A 87 13.05 19.75 1.97
C ARG A 87 12.56 19.90 0.53
N PRO A 88 11.75 20.94 0.24
CA PRO A 88 11.14 21.11 -1.07
C PRO A 88 12.15 21.15 -2.22
N ASN A 89 11.95 20.28 -3.21
CA ASN A 89 12.72 20.30 -4.45
C ASN A 89 11.96 21.06 -5.55
N LYS A 90 12.05 22.37 -5.51
CA LYS A 90 11.39 23.27 -6.48
C LYS A 90 11.93 23.16 -7.91
N LYS A 91 13.05 22.49 -8.14
CA LYS A 91 13.54 22.23 -9.51
C LYS A 91 12.75 21.14 -10.21
N ILE A 92 12.20 20.17 -9.46
CA ILE A 92 11.41 19.06 -10.01
C ILE A 92 9.92 19.32 -9.82
N TYR A 93 9.51 19.82 -8.64
CA TYR A 93 8.10 20.00 -8.25
C TYR A 93 7.80 21.49 -8.09
N ASP A 94 8.03 22.28 -9.14
CA ASP A 94 7.87 23.75 -9.15
C ASP A 94 6.43 24.20 -8.93
N SER A 95 5.46 23.46 -9.51
CA SER A 95 4.02 23.72 -9.40
C SER A 95 3.38 23.23 -8.11
N CYS A 96 4.13 22.51 -7.26
CA CYS A 96 3.60 22.04 -5.99
C CYS A 96 3.33 23.22 -5.04
N PRO A 97 2.10 23.37 -4.49
CA PRO A 97 1.73 24.50 -3.64
C PRO A 97 2.43 24.50 -2.27
N GLY A 98 3.04 23.39 -1.85
CA GLY A 98 3.71 23.24 -0.58
C GLY A 98 3.33 21.96 0.13
N PRO A 99 3.88 21.70 1.34
CA PRO A 99 3.56 20.52 2.13
C PRO A 99 2.11 20.50 2.59
N ILE A 100 1.59 19.31 2.86
CA ILE A 100 0.27 19.12 3.46
C ILE A 100 0.40 19.36 4.97
N GLY A 101 -0.50 20.17 5.53
CA GLY A 101 -0.55 20.39 6.97
C GLY A 101 -0.83 19.08 7.72
N SER A 102 -0.27 18.97 8.92
CA SER A 102 -0.45 17.81 9.81
C SER A 102 -1.77 17.85 10.61
N GLU A 103 -2.56 18.90 10.46
CA GLU A 103 -3.77 19.11 11.24
C GLU A 103 -5.00 18.47 10.59
N GLY A 104 -5.77 17.77 11.41
CA GLY A 104 -7.07 17.20 11.03
C GLY A 104 -6.96 16.10 9.96
N ASP A 105 -8.03 15.95 9.17
CA ASP A 105 -8.18 14.93 8.11
C ASP A 105 -7.56 15.35 6.78
N LYS A 106 -6.42 16.03 6.84
CA LYS A 106 -5.80 16.58 5.63
C LYS A 106 -4.97 15.54 4.87
N PHE A 107 -4.44 14.52 5.54
CA PHE A 107 -3.59 13.51 4.92
C PHE A 107 -4.26 12.15 4.90
N ARG A 108 -4.48 11.63 3.68
CA ARG A 108 -5.00 10.29 3.42
C ARG A 108 -4.09 9.61 2.41
N ALA A 109 -3.23 8.72 2.91
CA ALA A 109 -2.33 7.95 2.06
C ALA A 109 -3.06 6.75 1.46
N HIS A 110 -3.03 6.62 0.13
CA HIS A 110 -3.60 5.50 -0.61
C HIS A 110 -2.47 4.65 -1.21
N GLY A 111 -2.36 4.56 -2.53
CA GLY A 111 -1.32 3.79 -3.21
C GLY A 111 0.09 4.27 -2.87
N LEU A 112 1.00 3.34 -2.65
CA LEU A 112 2.41 3.57 -2.33
C LEU A 112 3.32 2.98 -3.41
N TYR A 113 4.42 3.64 -3.71
CA TYR A 113 5.52 3.07 -4.48
C TYR A 113 6.87 3.52 -3.93
N LEU A 114 7.71 2.58 -3.53
CA LEU A 114 9.07 2.85 -3.08
C LEU A 114 10.05 2.54 -4.21
N ARG A 115 10.55 3.60 -4.88
CA ARG A 115 11.60 3.47 -5.87
C ARG A 115 12.96 3.34 -5.18
N PRO A 116 13.66 2.21 -5.36
CA PRO A 116 14.99 2.04 -4.79
C PRO A 116 15.97 3.12 -5.26
N GLY A 117 16.76 3.63 -4.35
CA GLY A 117 17.84 4.58 -4.60
C GLY A 117 19.17 4.08 -4.04
N PRO A 118 20.29 4.77 -4.35
CA PRO A 118 21.60 4.41 -3.86
C PRO A 118 21.72 4.62 -2.34
N ASN A 119 22.64 3.88 -1.71
CA ASN A 119 22.98 4.04 -0.30
C ASN A 119 21.79 3.96 0.66
N ALA A 120 20.80 3.09 0.37
CA ALA A 120 19.58 2.92 1.14
C ALA A 120 18.76 4.22 1.36
N VAL A 121 18.89 5.18 0.43
CA VAL A 121 18.06 6.37 0.34
C VAL A 121 17.13 6.21 -0.86
N HIS A 122 15.84 6.11 -0.63
CA HIS A 122 14.83 5.77 -1.62
C HIS A 122 13.89 6.93 -1.87
N THR A 123 13.12 6.90 -2.96
CA THR A 123 12.02 7.83 -3.20
C THR A 123 10.70 7.12 -2.98
N LEU A 124 9.87 7.63 -2.07
CA LEU A 124 8.53 7.14 -1.83
C LEU A 124 7.52 8.07 -2.52
N TYR A 125 6.72 7.50 -3.41
CA TYR A 125 5.57 8.15 -4.04
C TYR A 125 4.30 7.69 -3.33
N VAL A 126 3.41 8.62 -3.03
CA VAL A 126 2.19 8.38 -2.26
C VAL A 126 1.01 9.03 -2.97
N VAL A 127 0.04 8.25 -3.36
CA VAL A 127 -1.27 8.79 -3.75
C VAL A 127 -1.90 9.41 -2.52
N HIS A 128 -2.27 10.67 -2.64
CA HIS A 128 -2.90 11.43 -1.56
C HIS A 128 -4.29 11.90 -1.95
N HIS A 129 -5.21 11.69 -1.01
CA HIS A 129 -6.53 12.30 -0.98
C HIS A 129 -6.63 13.23 0.24
N GLY A 130 -7.64 14.06 0.31
CA GLY A 130 -7.85 14.99 1.42
C GLY A 130 -8.17 16.38 0.89
N ASP A 131 -7.39 17.37 1.28
CA ASP A 131 -7.56 18.74 0.80
C ASP A 131 -7.08 18.96 -0.65
N ARG A 132 -6.34 18.01 -1.21
CA ARG A 132 -5.98 17.96 -2.64
C ARG A 132 -5.84 16.51 -3.12
N GLU A 133 -5.99 16.32 -4.42
CA GLU A 133 -5.69 15.09 -5.12
C GLU A 133 -4.30 15.21 -5.71
N SER A 134 -3.34 14.40 -5.27
CA SER A 134 -1.94 14.58 -5.66
C SER A 134 -1.11 13.31 -5.49
N ILE A 135 0.04 13.30 -6.14
CA ILE A 135 1.15 12.39 -5.77
C ILE A 135 2.09 13.19 -4.87
N GLU A 136 2.16 12.80 -3.61
CA GLU A 136 3.14 13.33 -2.66
C GLU A 136 4.44 12.54 -2.74
N VAL A 137 5.57 13.24 -2.69
CA VAL A 137 6.88 12.62 -2.89
C VAL A 137 7.77 12.86 -1.68
N PHE A 138 8.35 11.76 -1.20
CA PHE A 138 9.21 11.76 -0.03
C PHE A 138 10.56 11.11 -0.34
N GLU A 139 11.60 11.59 0.33
CA GLU A 139 12.83 10.85 0.51
C GLU A 139 12.68 9.95 1.74
N PHE A 140 12.87 8.65 1.55
CA PHE A 140 12.89 7.65 2.60
C PHE A 140 14.33 7.21 2.85
N ASP A 141 14.91 7.59 3.98
CA ASP A 141 16.26 7.20 4.39
C ASP A 141 16.19 5.99 5.33
N ALA A 142 16.60 4.83 4.83
CA ALA A 142 16.59 3.57 5.58
C ALA A 142 17.84 3.33 6.43
N ARG A 143 18.82 4.23 6.43
CA ARG A 143 20.07 4.09 7.20
C ARG A 143 19.90 4.25 8.71
N PRO A 144 19.17 5.25 9.20
CA PRO A 144 18.91 5.36 10.64
C PRO A 144 17.94 4.28 11.13
N LYS A 145 17.95 4.03 12.43
CA LYS A 145 17.02 3.10 13.10
C LYS A 145 16.27 3.83 14.21
N PRO A 146 14.98 4.11 14.03
CA PRO A 146 14.16 3.81 12.84
C PRO A 146 14.50 4.68 11.64
N PRO A 147 14.11 4.24 10.40
CA PRO A 147 14.17 5.05 9.17
C PRO A 147 13.46 6.39 9.31
N THR A 148 13.84 7.34 8.44
CA THR A 148 13.24 8.68 8.43
C THR A 148 12.59 8.99 7.09
N LEU A 149 11.56 9.83 7.13
CA LEU A 149 10.83 10.31 5.98
C LEU A 149 10.94 11.84 5.89
N THR A 150 11.30 12.34 4.70
CA THR A 150 11.39 13.78 4.42
C THR A 150 10.54 14.10 3.21
N TRP A 151 9.54 14.96 3.35
CA TRP A 151 8.73 15.42 2.23
C TRP A 151 9.59 16.30 1.29
N ILE A 152 9.52 16.03 -0.03
CA ILE A 152 10.34 16.75 -1.02
C ILE A 152 9.52 17.44 -2.11
N GLY A 153 8.23 17.16 -2.24
CA GLY A 153 7.38 17.82 -3.21
C GLY A 153 6.10 17.06 -3.52
N CYS A 154 5.38 17.57 -4.50
CA CYS A 154 4.15 16.94 -4.98
C CYS A 154 3.86 17.30 -6.44
N ALA A 155 2.99 16.51 -7.09
CA ALA A 155 2.32 16.87 -8.33
C ALA A 155 0.81 16.76 -8.12
N VAL A 156 0.11 17.90 -8.20
CA VAL A 156 -1.35 17.97 -8.06
C VAL A 156 -1.99 17.46 -9.34
N ALA A 157 -2.94 16.53 -9.20
CA ALA A 157 -3.68 15.99 -10.34
C ALA A 157 -4.67 17.01 -10.89
N PRO A 158 -4.77 17.13 -12.22
CA PRO A 158 -5.81 17.96 -12.82
C PRO A 158 -7.20 17.38 -12.59
N ASP A 159 -8.21 18.23 -12.45
CA ASP A 159 -9.60 17.80 -12.41
C ASP A 159 -10.04 17.18 -13.74
N PRO A 160 -10.86 16.12 -13.73
CA PRO A 160 -11.46 15.44 -12.58
C PRO A 160 -10.77 14.13 -12.19
N ILE A 161 -9.47 14.00 -12.40
CA ILE A 161 -8.73 12.73 -12.13
C ILE A 161 -8.93 12.30 -10.69
N GLY A 162 -9.32 11.02 -10.50
CA GLY A 162 -9.36 10.34 -9.19
C GLY A 162 -8.26 9.31 -9.12
N LEU A 163 -7.17 9.64 -8.42
CA LEU A 163 -5.98 8.82 -8.29
C LEU A 163 -6.24 7.55 -7.47
N ASN A 164 -5.45 6.49 -7.71
CA ASN A 164 -5.53 5.28 -6.91
C ASN A 164 -4.15 4.66 -6.63
N SER A 165 -3.40 4.33 -7.66
CA SER A 165 -2.08 3.69 -7.54
C SER A 165 -1.01 4.49 -8.29
N VAL A 166 0.26 4.29 -7.93
CA VAL A 166 1.39 4.99 -8.55
C VAL A 166 2.60 4.07 -8.69
N VAL A 167 3.39 4.25 -9.77
CA VAL A 167 4.72 3.67 -9.94
C VAL A 167 5.71 4.74 -10.37
N GLY A 168 6.87 4.80 -9.71
CA GLY A 168 7.92 5.78 -10.03
C GLY A 168 8.78 5.34 -11.21
N LEU A 169 9.11 6.27 -12.10
CA LEU A 169 9.97 6.06 -13.25
C LEU A 169 11.45 6.34 -12.93
N PRO A 170 12.39 5.74 -13.69
CA PRO A 170 13.83 5.92 -13.44
C PRO A 170 14.33 7.37 -13.54
N ASP A 171 13.69 8.19 -14.38
CA ASP A 171 14.05 9.59 -14.63
C ASP A 171 13.45 10.59 -13.65
N GLY A 172 12.68 10.12 -12.65
CA GLY A 172 12.04 10.95 -11.63
C GLY A 172 10.59 11.29 -11.90
N GLY A 173 10.05 10.92 -13.07
CA GLY A 173 8.63 10.92 -13.34
C GLY A 173 7.90 9.78 -12.61
N PHE A 174 6.61 9.67 -12.85
CA PHE A 174 5.78 8.56 -12.35
C PHE A 174 4.60 8.29 -13.28
N ILE A 175 4.02 7.11 -13.14
CA ILE A 175 2.77 6.70 -13.78
C ILE A 175 1.74 6.44 -12.67
N THR A 176 0.48 6.84 -12.89
CA THR A 176 -0.59 6.70 -11.90
C THR A 176 -1.91 6.36 -12.59
N THR A 177 -2.81 5.68 -11.88
CA THR A 177 -4.15 5.39 -12.37
C THR A 177 -5.12 6.52 -12.06
N ASN A 178 -6.00 6.83 -13.02
CA ASN A 178 -7.29 7.48 -12.81
C ASN A 178 -8.36 6.37 -12.69
N PHE A 179 -8.62 5.94 -11.46
CA PHE A 179 -9.57 4.86 -11.19
C PHE A 179 -10.99 5.21 -11.64
N SER A 180 -11.38 6.43 -11.36
CA SER A 180 -12.69 6.98 -11.72
C SER A 180 -12.64 8.50 -11.55
N PRO A 181 -13.22 9.28 -12.45
CA PRO A 181 -13.33 10.72 -12.26
C PRO A 181 -13.97 11.07 -10.92
N ARG A 182 -13.40 12.04 -10.20
CA ARG A 182 -13.91 12.46 -8.87
C ARG A 182 -15.33 13.03 -8.91
N ASN A 183 -15.76 13.55 -10.06
CA ASN A 183 -17.11 14.04 -10.30
C ASN A 183 -18.04 12.98 -10.90
N GLY A 184 -17.62 11.70 -10.94
CA GLY A 184 -18.43 10.60 -11.47
C GLY A 184 -19.68 10.35 -10.61
N ASP A 185 -20.82 10.20 -11.29
CA ASP A 185 -22.10 9.89 -10.67
C ASP A 185 -22.34 8.38 -10.48
N ALA A 186 -23.49 8.03 -9.92
CA ALA A 186 -23.88 6.63 -9.71
C ALA A 186 -23.97 5.84 -11.02
N ALA A 187 -24.35 6.48 -12.14
CA ALA A 187 -24.43 5.84 -13.44
C ALA A 187 -23.02 5.53 -14.00
N ALA A 188 -22.06 6.44 -13.84
CA ALA A 188 -20.66 6.19 -14.18
C ALA A 188 -20.09 5.02 -13.38
N ARG A 189 -20.40 4.96 -12.08
CA ARG A 189 -20.01 3.81 -11.23
C ARG A 189 -20.68 2.51 -11.68
N ALA A 190 -21.95 2.53 -12.04
CA ALA A 190 -22.65 1.34 -12.53
C ALA A 190 -22.03 0.82 -13.84
N ARG A 191 -21.69 1.70 -14.79
CA ARG A 191 -20.98 1.31 -16.02
C ARG A 191 -19.62 0.68 -15.73
N MET A 192 -18.84 1.27 -14.84
CA MET A 192 -17.57 0.68 -14.40
C MET A 192 -17.79 -0.73 -13.83
N MET A 193 -18.80 -0.90 -12.97
CA MET A 193 -19.13 -2.20 -12.38
C MET A 193 -19.58 -3.24 -13.41
N ALA A 194 -20.12 -2.78 -14.56
CA ALA A 194 -20.46 -3.59 -15.72
C ALA A 194 -19.25 -3.90 -16.63
N GLY A 195 -18.06 -3.41 -16.30
CA GLY A 195 -16.83 -3.64 -17.07
C GLY A 195 -16.60 -2.65 -18.20
N GLU A 196 -17.36 -1.56 -18.25
CA GLU A 196 -17.14 -0.50 -19.23
C GLU A 196 -15.97 0.40 -18.83
N ASN A 197 -15.16 0.83 -19.81
CA ASN A 197 -14.05 1.73 -19.58
C ASN A 197 -14.54 3.07 -19.00
N ASN A 198 -13.92 3.51 -17.93
CA ASN A 198 -14.28 4.74 -17.21
C ASN A 198 -13.07 5.50 -16.66
N GLY A 199 -11.88 4.95 -16.81
CA GLY A 199 -10.62 5.51 -16.35
C GLY A 199 -9.47 5.07 -17.25
N GLU A 200 -8.32 5.62 -17.01
CA GLU A 200 -7.08 5.39 -17.77
C GLU A 200 -5.85 5.57 -16.88
N VAL A 201 -4.67 5.42 -17.46
CA VAL A 201 -3.40 5.65 -16.78
C VAL A 201 -2.79 6.97 -17.27
N TRP A 202 -2.22 7.72 -16.34
CA TRP A 202 -1.55 8.99 -16.60
C TRP A 202 -0.07 8.89 -16.24
N GLU A 203 0.75 9.57 -17.02
CA GLU A 203 2.18 9.77 -16.80
C GLU A 203 2.44 11.23 -16.47
N TRP A 204 3.35 11.49 -15.54
CA TRP A 204 3.78 12.83 -15.18
C TRP A 204 5.31 12.95 -15.21
N HIS A 205 5.80 14.04 -15.82
CA HIS A 205 7.19 14.46 -15.76
C HIS A 205 7.28 15.97 -15.54
N THR A 206 8.35 16.40 -14.90
CA THR A 206 8.57 17.83 -14.59
C THR A 206 8.57 18.73 -15.84
N THR A 207 9.00 18.19 -16.99
CA THR A 207 9.10 18.97 -18.25
C THR A 207 7.85 18.93 -19.12
N THR A 208 7.04 17.89 -19.00
CA THR A 208 5.89 17.68 -19.91
C THR A 208 4.53 17.73 -19.19
N GLY A 209 4.54 17.77 -17.86
CA GLY A 209 3.33 17.70 -17.05
C GLY A 209 2.60 16.36 -17.19
N TRP A 210 1.29 16.39 -17.01
CA TRP A 210 0.41 15.23 -17.06
C TRP A 210 0.03 14.86 -18.48
N LYS A 211 0.13 13.56 -18.83
CA LYS A 211 -0.27 12.99 -20.13
C LYS A 211 -0.91 11.64 -19.95
N ILE A 212 -1.91 11.32 -20.78
CA ILE A 212 -2.50 9.98 -20.82
C ILE A 212 -1.51 9.01 -21.45
N VAL A 213 -1.36 7.83 -20.84
CA VAL A 213 -0.63 6.69 -21.42
C VAL A 213 -1.52 6.06 -22.49
N PRO A 214 -1.13 6.08 -23.76
CA PRO A 214 -1.99 5.60 -24.86
C PRO A 214 -2.37 4.12 -24.70
N GLY A 215 -3.64 3.79 -24.95
CA GLY A 215 -4.18 2.43 -24.88
C GLY A 215 -4.45 1.91 -23.47
N SER A 216 -4.34 2.76 -22.46
CA SER A 216 -4.51 2.39 -21.06
C SER A 216 -5.95 2.37 -20.55
N GLU A 217 -6.91 2.83 -21.36
CA GLU A 217 -8.33 2.93 -20.97
C GLU A 217 -8.84 1.56 -20.49
N SER A 218 -9.48 1.54 -19.32
CA SER A 218 -10.01 0.32 -18.72
C SER A 218 -11.12 0.60 -17.71
N ALA A 219 -11.81 -0.45 -17.30
CA ALA A 219 -12.87 -0.36 -16.30
C ALA A 219 -12.27 -0.33 -14.91
N GLY A 220 -12.19 0.84 -14.29
CA GLY A 220 -11.62 1.05 -12.97
C GLY A 220 -10.15 0.59 -12.89
N PRO A 221 -9.22 1.22 -13.64
CA PRO A 221 -7.80 0.92 -13.49
C PRO A 221 -7.37 1.25 -12.06
N ASN A 222 -6.96 0.22 -11.32
CA ASN A 222 -6.67 0.32 -9.90
C ASN A 222 -5.16 0.18 -9.67
N GLY A 223 -4.68 -0.92 -9.12
CA GLY A 223 -3.26 -1.13 -8.82
C GLY A 223 -2.36 -1.13 -10.05
N LEU A 224 -1.15 -0.61 -9.89
CA LEU A 224 -0.11 -0.58 -10.91
C LEU A 224 1.16 -1.29 -10.47
N GLU A 225 1.82 -1.93 -11.44
CA GLU A 225 3.24 -2.31 -11.37
C GLU A 225 3.91 -2.13 -12.71
N ILE A 226 5.22 -1.87 -12.71
CA ILE A 226 6.02 -1.71 -13.92
C ILE A 226 7.09 -2.80 -14.00
N SER A 227 7.37 -3.31 -15.20
CA SER A 227 8.47 -4.25 -15.39
C SER A 227 9.83 -3.60 -15.09
N LYS A 228 10.81 -4.41 -14.67
CA LYS A 228 12.16 -3.94 -14.31
C LYS A 228 12.84 -3.15 -15.44
N ASP A 229 12.55 -3.48 -16.68
CA ASP A 229 13.07 -2.80 -17.88
C ASP A 229 12.19 -1.62 -18.33
N SER A 230 11.14 -1.30 -17.58
CA SER A 230 10.17 -0.23 -17.85
C SER A 230 9.44 -0.33 -19.19
N LYS A 231 9.38 -1.53 -19.80
CA LYS A 231 8.73 -1.74 -21.10
C LYS A 231 7.28 -2.22 -20.98
N TRP A 232 6.87 -2.69 -19.83
CA TRP A 232 5.55 -3.23 -19.58
C TRP A 232 4.94 -2.65 -18.32
N LEU A 233 3.69 -2.23 -18.42
CA LEU A 233 2.85 -1.83 -17.31
C LEU A 233 1.82 -2.92 -17.04
N TYR A 234 1.62 -3.25 -15.77
CA TYR A 234 0.60 -4.15 -15.29
C TYR A 234 -0.44 -3.35 -14.55
N ILE A 235 -1.73 -3.55 -14.91
CA ILE A 235 -2.84 -2.75 -14.41
C ILE A 235 -3.90 -3.70 -13.85
N GLY A 236 -4.32 -3.47 -12.63
CA GLY A 236 -5.49 -4.11 -12.05
C GLY A 236 -6.77 -3.50 -12.62
N GLY A 237 -7.52 -4.24 -13.41
CA GLY A 237 -8.83 -3.85 -13.90
C GLY A 237 -9.91 -4.19 -12.87
N TRP A 238 -10.20 -3.28 -11.95
CA TRP A 238 -11.12 -3.55 -10.85
C TRP A 238 -12.55 -3.80 -11.34
N GLY A 239 -13.06 -2.97 -12.24
CA GLY A 239 -14.39 -3.13 -12.84
C GLY A 239 -14.47 -4.34 -13.76
N SER A 240 -13.45 -4.58 -14.57
CA SER A 240 -13.39 -5.71 -15.51
C SER A 240 -12.97 -7.04 -14.88
N GLN A 241 -12.58 -7.05 -13.59
CA GLN A 241 -12.09 -8.25 -12.88
C GLN A 241 -10.95 -8.95 -13.61
N SER A 242 -10.03 -8.17 -14.17
CA SER A 242 -8.93 -8.67 -15.01
C SER A 242 -7.59 -8.08 -14.61
N LEU A 243 -6.52 -8.78 -14.96
CA LEU A 243 -5.17 -8.24 -14.99
C LEU A 243 -4.83 -7.88 -16.44
N ILE A 244 -4.36 -6.65 -16.64
CA ILE A 244 -3.99 -6.08 -17.94
C ILE A 244 -2.49 -5.91 -17.99
N ARG A 245 -1.85 -6.25 -19.13
CA ARG A 245 -0.46 -5.94 -19.47
C ARG A 245 -0.43 -5.02 -20.67
N LEU A 246 0.21 -3.87 -20.54
CA LEU A 246 0.30 -2.84 -21.58
C LEU A 246 1.76 -2.52 -21.89
N SER A 247 2.14 -2.47 -23.17
CA SER A 247 3.49 -2.05 -23.57
C SER A 247 3.65 -0.54 -23.45
N LEU A 248 4.82 -0.11 -22.96
CA LEU A 248 5.20 1.30 -22.87
C LEU A 248 6.18 1.65 -23.98
N GLY A 249 5.93 2.77 -24.67
CA GLY A 249 6.83 3.30 -25.72
C GLY A 249 6.98 2.43 -26.96
N GLN A 250 6.11 1.43 -27.19
CA GLN A 250 6.15 0.55 -28.35
C GLN A 250 5.09 0.94 -29.38
N THR A 251 5.41 0.76 -30.66
CA THR A 251 4.47 0.94 -31.79
C THR A 251 4.54 -0.31 -32.67
N PRO A 252 3.42 -1.03 -32.91
CA PRO A 252 2.11 -0.80 -32.31
C PRO A 252 2.07 -1.12 -30.82
N ILE A 253 1.15 -0.47 -30.10
CA ILE A 253 0.87 -0.75 -28.70
C ILE A 253 0.39 -2.21 -28.56
N LYS A 254 0.96 -2.93 -27.60
CA LYS A 254 0.52 -4.28 -27.24
C LYS A 254 -0.24 -4.22 -25.92
N LYS A 255 -1.44 -4.79 -25.92
CA LYS A 255 -2.30 -4.88 -24.74
C LYS A 255 -2.86 -6.29 -24.63
N ASP A 256 -2.51 -6.98 -23.54
CA ASP A 256 -3.02 -8.29 -23.20
C ASP A 256 -3.86 -8.17 -21.92
N SER A 257 -4.87 -9.02 -21.78
CA SER A 257 -5.70 -9.07 -20.57
C SER A 257 -6.12 -10.50 -20.26
N VAL A 258 -6.18 -10.82 -18.97
CA VAL A 258 -6.68 -12.11 -18.48
C VAL A 258 -7.70 -11.88 -17.37
N PRO A 259 -8.91 -12.50 -17.46
CA PRO A 259 -9.86 -12.47 -16.37
C PRO A 259 -9.34 -13.31 -15.20
N VAL A 260 -9.36 -12.76 -13.99
CA VAL A 260 -8.95 -13.46 -12.76
C VAL A 260 -10.13 -13.82 -11.85
N GLY A 261 -11.33 -13.34 -12.16
CA GLY A 261 -12.58 -13.71 -11.47
C GLY A 261 -12.82 -12.95 -10.16
N PHE A 262 -12.07 -11.91 -9.89
CA PHE A 262 -12.28 -10.99 -8.77
C PHE A 262 -11.82 -9.57 -9.15
N ARG A 263 -12.26 -8.57 -8.41
CA ARG A 263 -11.87 -7.18 -8.58
C ARG A 263 -10.41 -7.00 -8.15
N VAL A 264 -9.51 -6.85 -9.14
CA VAL A 264 -8.08 -6.63 -8.87
C VAL A 264 -7.90 -5.24 -8.30
N ASP A 265 -7.37 -5.19 -7.09
CA ASP A 265 -7.04 -3.97 -6.37
C ASP A 265 -5.55 -3.67 -6.57
N ASN A 266 -4.67 -3.93 -5.61
CA ASN A 266 -3.25 -3.65 -5.79
C ASN A 266 -2.44 -4.82 -6.36
N LEU A 267 -1.35 -4.46 -7.04
CA LEU A 267 -0.34 -5.38 -7.59
C LEU A 267 0.98 -5.18 -6.84
N ARG A 268 1.74 -6.27 -6.61
CA ARG A 268 3.09 -6.18 -6.03
C ARG A 268 4.00 -7.26 -6.59
N TRP A 269 5.26 -6.90 -6.85
CA TRP A 269 6.28 -7.88 -7.18
C TRP A 269 6.57 -8.80 -5.99
N ALA A 270 6.55 -10.10 -6.23
CA ALA A 270 6.99 -11.10 -5.27
C ALA A 270 8.45 -11.48 -5.49
N PRO A 271 9.14 -12.05 -4.48
CA PRO A 271 10.44 -12.68 -4.66
C PRO A 271 10.41 -13.69 -5.82
N GLY A 272 11.44 -13.67 -6.66
CA GLY A 272 11.50 -14.54 -7.84
C GLY A 272 10.87 -13.95 -9.12
N GLY A 273 10.40 -12.69 -9.09
CA GLY A 273 9.97 -11.96 -10.29
C GLY A 273 8.58 -12.33 -10.81
N THR A 274 7.71 -12.85 -9.95
CA THR A 274 6.28 -13.01 -10.25
C THR A 274 5.50 -11.83 -9.66
N LEU A 275 4.27 -11.58 -10.14
CA LEU A 275 3.36 -10.60 -9.57
C LEU A 275 2.39 -11.27 -8.59
N LEU A 276 2.07 -10.56 -7.51
CA LEU A 276 0.87 -10.81 -6.72
C LEU A 276 -0.20 -9.83 -7.16
N ALA A 277 -1.38 -10.34 -7.49
CA ALA A 277 -2.57 -9.54 -7.68
C ALA A 277 -3.55 -9.87 -6.55
N ALA A 278 -3.92 -8.85 -5.78
CA ALA A 278 -4.82 -8.98 -4.65
C ALA A 278 -6.11 -8.20 -4.90
N GLY A 279 -7.19 -8.58 -4.23
CA GLY A 279 -8.45 -7.86 -4.36
C GLY A 279 -9.66 -8.63 -3.83
N GLN A 280 -10.86 -8.17 -4.22
CA GLN A 280 -12.12 -8.59 -3.64
C GLN A 280 -12.96 -9.42 -4.62
N GLY A 281 -13.38 -10.60 -4.17
CA GLY A 281 -14.37 -11.42 -4.86
C GLY A 281 -15.77 -11.28 -4.27
N GLY A 282 -16.77 -11.64 -5.05
CA GLY A 282 -18.16 -11.65 -4.61
C GLY A 282 -18.74 -10.29 -4.26
N THR A 283 -19.88 -10.31 -3.57
CA THR A 283 -20.59 -9.13 -3.04
C THR A 283 -20.98 -9.40 -1.59
N ALA A 284 -21.23 -8.34 -0.81
CA ALA A 284 -21.70 -8.50 0.58
C ALA A 284 -23.02 -9.28 0.60
N PRO A 285 -23.23 -10.21 1.58
CA PRO A 285 -22.33 -10.53 2.70
C PRO A 285 -21.23 -11.57 2.37
N SER A 286 -21.19 -12.12 1.15
CA SER A 286 -20.30 -13.22 0.75
C SER A 286 -19.02 -12.73 0.08
N GLN A 287 -18.49 -11.59 0.50
CA GLN A 287 -17.20 -11.08 -0.02
C GLN A 287 -16.05 -11.97 0.40
N THR A 288 -15.04 -12.05 -0.50
CA THR A 288 -13.81 -12.81 -0.25
C THR A 288 -12.57 -11.96 -0.51
N SER A 289 -11.53 -12.24 0.25
CA SER A 289 -10.16 -11.83 -0.03
C SER A 289 -9.54 -12.80 -1.03
N ASN A 290 -8.99 -12.30 -2.13
CA ASN A 290 -8.41 -13.12 -3.18
C ASN A 290 -6.98 -12.65 -3.47
N VAL A 291 -6.06 -13.59 -3.59
CA VAL A 291 -4.68 -13.34 -4.02
C VAL A 291 -4.29 -14.39 -5.04
N VAL A 292 -3.78 -13.95 -6.18
CA VAL A 292 -3.19 -14.82 -7.19
C VAL A 292 -1.72 -14.46 -7.42
N LYS A 293 -0.92 -15.47 -7.69
CA LYS A 293 0.47 -15.33 -8.16
C LYS A 293 0.46 -15.46 -9.68
N VAL A 294 1.04 -14.49 -10.37
CA VAL A 294 0.97 -14.36 -11.83
C VAL A 294 2.37 -14.40 -12.43
N ASP A 295 2.54 -15.16 -13.50
CA ASP A 295 3.69 -15.08 -14.38
C ASP A 295 3.55 -13.83 -15.26
N PRO A 296 4.48 -12.84 -15.18
CA PRO A 296 4.31 -11.56 -15.85
C PRO A 296 4.46 -11.65 -17.39
N ALA A 297 5.10 -12.68 -17.90
CA ALA A 297 5.30 -12.86 -19.34
C ALA A 297 4.09 -13.50 -20.01
N THR A 298 3.44 -14.46 -19.36
CA THR A 298 2.35 -15.26 -19.92
C THR A 298 0.98 -14.90 -19.38
N LEU A 299 0.91 -14.14 -18.30
CA LEU A 299 -0.28 -13.83 -17.49
C LEU A 299 -0.99 -15.09 -16.93
N LYS A 300 -0.36 -16.27 -16.99
CA LYS A 300 -0.86 -17.44 -16.28
C LYS A 300 -0.78 -17.21 -14.78
N PHE A 301 -1.80 -17.64 -14.05
CA PHE A 301 -1.86 -17.40 -12.61
C PHE A 301 -2.24 -18.65 -11.83
N GLN A 302 -1.89 -18.62 -10.55
CA GLN A 302 -2.22 -19.62 -9.53
C GLN A 302 -2.88 -18.92 -8.34
N GLU A 303 -4.01 -19.44 -7.87
CA GLU A 303 -4.65 -18.96 -6.64
C GLU A 303 -3.79 -19.30 -5.42
N LEU A 304 -3.53 -18.31 -4.58
CA LEU A 304 -2.82 -18.46 -3.30
C LEU A 304 -3.75 -18.31 -2.11
N VAL A 305 -4.70 -17.38 -2.18
CA VAL A 305 -5.68 -17.11 -1.12
C VAL A 305 -7.06 -16.92 -1.74
N ARG A 306 -8.04 -17.60 -1.17
CA ARG A 306 -9.47 -17.30 -1.29
C ARG A 306 -10.06 -17.50 0.10
N HIS A 307 -10.40 -16.42 0.77
CA HIS A 307 -10.87 -16.45 2.16
C HIS A 307 -12.07 -15.53 2.34
N PRO A 308 -13.12 -15.97 3.05
CA PRO A 308 -14.23 -15.08 3.40
C PRO A 308 -13.74 -13.81 4.12
N SER A 309 -14.56 -12.77 4.10
CA SER A 309 -14.33 -11.56 4.90
C SER A 309 -14.08 -11.90 6.36
N ILE A 310 -13.11 -11.22 6.98
CA ILE A 310 -12.72 -11.39 8.38
C ILE A 310 -13.16 -10.14 9.15
N GLU A 311 -13.77 -10.31 10.31
CA GLU A 311 -14.15 -9.20 11.19
C GLU A 311 -12.92 -8.36 11.59
N GLY A 312 -13.04 -7.03 11.57
CA GLY A 312 -11.97 -6.08 11.82
C GLY A 312 -10.95 -5.92 10.66
N PHE A 313 -10.82 -6.91 9.76
CA PHE A 313 -10.01 -6.82 8.55
C PHE A 313 -10.85 -6.47 7.32
N GLY A 314 -12.02 -7.10 7.18
CA GLY A 314 -12.82 -7.02 5.96
C GLY A 314 -12.28 -7.91 4.85
N VAL A 315 -11.96 -7.33 3.71
CA VAL A 315 -11.39 -8.00 2.53
C VAL A 315 -10.13 -7.28 2.06
N THR A 316 -9.25 -8.04 1.40
CA THR A 316 -7.92 -7.52 1.02
C THR A 316 -7.97 -6.53 -0.14
N THR A 317 -7.03 -5.58 -0.10
CA THR A 317 -6.71 -4.66 -1.19
C THR A 317 -5.31 -4.91 -1.74
N VAL A 318 -4.36 -5.36 -0.91
CA VAL A 318 -2.98 -5.61 -1.30
C VAL A 318 -2.47 -6.91 -0.69
N ALA A 319 -1.49 -7.53 -1.34
CA ALA A 319 -0.71 -8.64 -0.78
C ALA A 319 0.78 -8.45 -1.06
N ILE A 320 1.61 -8.63 -0.03
CA ILE A 320 3.06 -8.72 -0.14
C ILE A 320 3.56 -10.06 0.39
N GLN A 321 4.65 -10.58 -0.15
CA GLN A 321 5.25 -11.81 0.32
C GLN A 321 6.47 -11.52 1.21
N ILE A 322 6.45 -12.03 2.45
CA ILE A 322 7.55 -11.95 3.42
C ILE A 322 7.96 -13.38 3.78
N GLY A 323 9.03 -13.87 3.19
CA GLY A 323 9.46 -15.25 3.40
C GLY A 323 8.37 -16.25 3.00
N LYS A 324 7.86 -17.00 3.99
CA LYS A 324 6.75 -17.97 3.82
C LYS A 324 5.40 -17.42 4.27
N GLU A 325 5.23 -16.12 4.29
CA GLU A 325 3.98 -15.44 4.67
C GLU A 325 3.49 -14.52 3.57
N LEU A 326 2.18 -14.38 3.46
CA LEU A 326 1.51 -13.32 2.72
C LEU A 326 0.91 -12.34 3.73
N TRP A 327 1.31 -11.08 3.65
CA TRP A 327 0.74 -10.00 4.43
C TRP A 327 -0.27 -9.26 3.56
N LEU A 328 -1.50 -9.18 4.03
CA LEU A 328 -2.62 -8.60 3.31
C LEU A 328 -3.09 -7.32 4.01
N GLY A 329 -3.19 -6.23 3.25
CA GLY A 329 -3.80 -4.99 3.71
C GLY A 329 -5.27 -4.90 3.36
N SER A 330 -5.96 -3.88 3.91
CA SER A 330 -7.39 -3.64 3.70
C SER A 330 -7.76 -2.17 3.88
N VAL A 331 -8.53 -1.63 2.96
CA VAL A 331 -8.94 -0.22 3.00
C VAL A 331 -9.86 0.15 4.18
N ARG A 332 -10.56 -0.82 4.75
CA ARG A 332 -11.53 -0.60 5.84
C ARG A 332 -11.14 -1.30 7.13
N GLY A 333 -10.02 -2.03 7.13
CA GLY A 333 -9.60 -2.79 8.29
C GLY A 333 -8.83 -1.93 9.31
N ASP A 334 -8.77 -2.43 10.54
CA ASP A 334 -7.93 -1.94 11.63
C ASP A 334 -6.66 -2.78 11.83
N ARG A 335 -6.39 -3.71 10.90
CA ARG A 335 -5.30 -4.69 10.99
C ARG A 335 -4.78 -5.13 9.63
N ILE A 336 -3.55 -5.62 9.60
CA ILE A 336 -2.97 -6.37 8.49
C ILE A 336 -3.12 -7.85 8.81
N ALA A 337 -3.60 -8.67 7.85
CA ALA A 337 -3.74 -10.10 8.02
C ALA A 337 -2.51 -10.83 7.47
N ILE A 338 -2.02 -11.84 8.21
CA ILE A 338 -0.85 -12.64 7.84
C ILE A 338 -1.31 -14.08 7.59
N PHE A 339 -1.23 -14.49 6.35
CA PHE A 339 -1.54 -15.86 5.90
C PHE A 339 -0.25 -16.65 5.72
N PRO A 340 -0.20 -17.93 6.11
CA PRO A 340 0.92 -18.80 5.74
C PRO A 340 0.89 -19.07 4.24
N LEU A 341 2.06 -18.96 3.58
CA LEU A 341 2.22 -19.41 2.21
C LEU A 341 2.47 -20.92 2.21
N LEU A 342 1.44 -21.69 1.89
CA LEU A 342 1.54 -23.14 1.79
C LEU A 342 2.41 -23.50 0.57
N THR A 343 3.59 -24.04 0.79
CA THR A 343 4.39 -24.69 -0.26
C THR A 343 3.67 -25.98 -0.65
N ARG A 344 3.07 -25.99 -1.85
CA ARG A 344 2.61 -27.23 -2.47
C ARG A 344 3.77 -27.96 -3.14
#